data_13a53881e3bedc55d2ebc5aa45d4c13f
#
_entry.id   13a53881e3bedc55d2ebc5aa45d4c13f
#
_cell.length_a   1.000
_cell.length_b   1.000
_cell.length_c   1.000
_cell.angle_alpha   90.00
_cell.angle_beta   90.00
_cell.angle_gamma   90.00
#
_symmetry.space_group_name_H-M   'P 1'
#
loop_
_entity.id
_entity.type
_entity.pdbx_description
1 polymer ?
#
loop_
_entity_poly.entity_id
_entity_poly.type
_entity_poly.pdbx_seq_one_letter_code
_entity_poly.pdbx_strand_id
1 'polypeptide(L)'
;MEKVKCICVMRDIVSAMSELEQGIIDQLGLTLNESMALCAIGEHSVAASVVAERTGMRASHCSKVISALEKRRLVGRSIDKHDKRQINISLTPVGRERLAALKEYKIVVPEILAPVFDNY
;
A
#
# COMPACT_ATOMS: atom_id res chain seq x y z
N MET A 1 -27.82 -3.96 15.34
CA MET A 1 -26.88 -3.16 16.18
C MET A 1 -27.31 -1.68 16.16
N GLU A 2 -27.27 -1.07 17.30
CA GLU A 2 -27.59 0.35 17.40
C GLU A 2 -26.57 1.23 16.69
N LYS A 3 -27.02 2.36 16.12
CA LYS A 3 -26.15 3.28 15.37
C LYS A 3 -24.96 3.76 16.21
N VAL A 4 -25.15 4.07 17.49
CA VAL A 4 -24.06 4.52 18.38
C VAL A 4 -23.02 3.43 18.56
N LYS A 5 -23.45 2.18 18.76
CA LYS A 5 -22.53 1.05 18.85
C LYS A 5 -21.78 0.82 17.56
N CYS A 6 -22.45 0.95 16.40
CA CYS A 6 -21.78 0.85 15.10
C CYS A 6 -20.68 1.89 14.94
N ILE A 7 -20.96 3.14 15.32
CA ILE A 7 -19.98 4.23 15.22
C ILE A 7 -18.79 3.95 16.14
N CYS A 8 -19.03 3.47 17.36
CA CYS A 8 -17.95 3.14 18.31
C CYS A 8 -17.09 2.00 17.80
N VAL A 9 -17.72 0.97 17.20
CA VAL A 9 -16.97 -0.16 16.59
C VAL A 9 -16.14 0.34 15.41
N MET A 10 -16.70 1.18 14.55
CA MET A 10 -15.98 1.77 13.43
C MET A 10 -14.76 2.57 13.89
N ARG A 11 -14.95 3.38 14.94
CA ARG A 11 -13.84 4.12 15.56
C ARG A 11 -12.73 3.17 16.04
N ASP A 12 -13.10 2.09 16.70
CA ASP A 12 -12.13 1.12 17.23
C ASP A 12 -11.39 0.39 16.10
N ILE A 13 -12.09 0.09 15.00
CA ILE A 13 -11.46 -0.51 13.81
C ILE A 13 -10.48 0.46 13.17
N VAL A 14 -10.86 1.73 13.00
CA VAL A 14 -9.98 2.76 12.45
C VAL A 14 -8.74 2.93 13.33
N SER A 15 -8.91 2.96 14.64
CA SER A 15 -7.81 3.06 15.60
C SER A 15 -6.86 1.87 15.49
N ALA A 16 -7.41 0.65 15.38
CA ALA A 16 -6.62 -0.56 15.22
C ALA A 16 -5.84 -0.57 13.90
N MET A 17 -6.46 -0.11 12.81
CA MET A 17 -5.77 0.01 11.52
C MET A 17 -4.65 1.05 11.59
N SER A 18 -4.86 2.15 12.32
CA SER A 18 -3.80 3.16 12.52
C SER A 18 -2.61 2.59 13.29
N GLU A 19 -2.85 1.73 14.28
CA GLU A 19 -1.77 1.04 15.00
C GLU A 19 -0.96 0.13 14.07
N LEU A 20 -1.65 -0.62 13.21
CA LEU A 20 -0.99 -1.48 12.23
C LEU A 20 -0.12 -0.66 11.28
N GLU A 21 -0.66 0.43 10.76
CA GLU A 21 0.08 1.32 9.87
C GLU A 21 1.29 1.93 10.59
N GLN A 22 1.12 2.37 11.82
CA GLN A 22 2.22 2.95 12.60
C GLN A 22 3.36 1.95 12.77
N GLY A 23 3.06 0.68 12.97
CA GLY A 23 4.06 -0.36 13.03
C GLY A 23 4.87 -0.50 11.74
N ILE A 24 4.20 -0.42 10.59
CA ILE A 24 4.86 -0.45 9.28
C ILE A 24 5.74 0.79 9.10
N ILE A 25 5.24 1.97 9.47
CA ILE A 25 5.99 3.22 9.40
C ILE A 25 7.25 3.12 10.27
N ASP A 26 7.11 2.67 11.50
CA ASP A 26 8.22 2.61 12.46
C ASP A 26 9.32 1.63 12.02
N GLN A 27 8.93 0.50 11.45
CA GLN A 27 9.87 -0.55 11.06
C GLN A 27 10.42 -0.40 9.65
N LEU A 28 9.58 0.04 8.71
CA LEU A 28 9.92 0.05 7.29
C LEU A 28 9.91 1.43 6.66
N GLY A 29 9.41 2.44 7.37
CA GLY A 29 9.30 3.80 6.84
C GLY A 29 8.28 3.93 5.71
N LEU A 30 7.26 3.07 5.69
CA LEU A 30 6.22 3.03 4.66
C LEU A 30 4.85 3.24 5.26
N THR A 31 4.02 4.05 4.61
CA THR A 31 2.59 4.12 4.93
C THR A 31 1.89 2.88 4.39
N LEU A 32 0.66 2.65 4.82
CA LEU A 32 -0.14 1.55 4.29
C LEU A 32 -0.34 1.70 2.78
N ASN A 33 -0.67 2.91 2.31
CA ASN A 33 -0.88 3.15 0.88
C ASN A 33 0.39 2.91 0.07
N GLU A 34 1.54 3.34 0.57
CA GLU A 34 2.84 3.06 -0.06
C GLU A 34 3.13 1.57 -0.10
N SER A 35 2.85 0.86 0.98
CA SER A 35 3.02 -0.59 1.07
C SER A 35 2.14 -1.32 0.05
N MET A 36 0.87 -0.92 -0.06
CA MET A 36 -0.06 -1.49 -1.04
C MET A 36 0.43 -1.24 -2.46
N ALA A 37 0.93 -0.04 -2.75
CA ALA A 37 1.45 0.29 -4.08
C ALA A 37 2.67 -0.55 -4.43
N LEU A 38 3.62 -0.73 -3.50
CA LEU A 38 4.79 -1.58 -3.73
C LEU A 38 4.38 -3.02 -4.03
N CYS A 39 3.43 -3.56 -3.27
CA CYS A 39 2.90 -4.91 -3.49
C CYS A 39 2.20 -5.03 -4.85
N ALA A 40 1.44 -4.01 -5.25
CA ALA A 40 0.72 -4.00 -6.51
C ALA A 40 1.65 -3.93 -7.72
N ILE A 41 2.77 -3.22 -7.60
CA ILE A 41 3.78 -3.13 -8.66
C ILE A 41 4.53 -4.44 -8.77
N GLY A 42 5.02 -4.98 -7.65
CA GLY A 42 5.74 -6.25 -7.64
C GLY A 42 7.03 -6.20 -8.43
N GLU A 43 7.38 -7.32 -9.03
CA GLU A 43 8.66 -7.51 -9.72
C GLU A 43 8.67 -7.03 -11.17
N HIS A 44 7.50 -6.70 -11.71
CA HIS A 44 7.34 -6.35 -13.11
C HIS A 44 6.95 -4.89 -13.28
N SER A 45 7.15 -4.38 -14.49
CA SER A 45 6.67 -3.07 -14.88
C SER A 45 5.16 -3.13 -15.12
N VAL A 46 4.40 -2.22 -14.52
CA VAL A 46 2.93 -2.18 -14.65
C VAL A 46 2.47 -0.76 -14.94
N ALA A 47 1.35 -0.63 -15.61
CA ALA A 47 0.74 0.68 -15.86
C ALA A 47 0.25 1.29 -14.55
N ALA A 48 0.32 2.61 -14.42
CA ALA A 48 -0.17 3.34 -13.26
C ALA A 48 -1.65 3.03 -12.97
N SER A 49 -2.47 2.89 -14.04
CA SER A 49 -3.89 2.52 -13.91
C SER A 49 -4.07 1.14 -13.26
N VAL A 50 -3.16 0.21 -13.52
CA VAL A 50 -3.19 -1.13 -12.94
C VAL A 50 -2.89 -1.07 -11.44
N VAL A 51 -1.96 -0.20 -11.04
CA VAL A 51 -1.67 0.01 -9.60
C VAL A 51 -2.91 0.53 -8.88
N ALA A 52 -3.61 1.51 -9.47
CA ALA A 52 -4.85 2.04 -8.89
C ALA A 52 -5.92 0.96 -8.78
N GLU A 53 -6.09 0.15 -9.81
CA GLU A 53 -7.05 -0.96 -9.82
C GLU A 53 -6.75 -1.99 -8.74
N ARG A 54 -5.49 -2.43 -8.64
CA ARG A 54 -5.07 -3.45 -7.67
C ARG A 54 -5.16 -2.99 -6.22
N THR A 55 -4.92 -1.69 -5.97
CA THR A 55 -4.96 -1.14 -4.61
C THR A 55 -6.34 -0.64 -4.20
N GLY A 56 -7.24 -0.45 -5.16
CA GLY A 56 -8.54 0.17 -4.90
C GLY A 56 -8.48 1.67 -4.70
N MET A 57 -7.32 2.30 -4.88
CA MET A 57 -7.19 3.75 -4.78
C MET A 57 -7.79 4.44 -6.01
N ARG A 58 -8.33 5.64 -5.79
CA ARG A 58 -8.73 6.50 -6.90
C ARG A 58 -7.48 6.93 -7.68
N ALA A 59 -7.61 7.12 -8.98
CA ALA A 59 -6.48 7.47 -9.85
C ALA A 59 -5.68 8.68 -9.34
N SER A 60 -6.36 9.73 -8.89
CA SER A 60 -5.69 10.94 -8.37
C SER A 60 -4.90 10.66 -7.11
N HIS A 61 -5.44 9.86 -6.20
CA HIS A 61 -4.77 9.48 -4.96
C HIS A 61 -3.57 8.55 -5.26
N CYS A 62 -3.78 7.56 -6.10
CA CYS A 62 -2.72 6.65 -6.54
C CYS A 62 -1.55 7.41 -7.17
N SER A 63 -1.85 8.40 -8.01
CA SER A 63 -0.84 9.24 -8.63
C SER A 63 0.03 9.97 -7.60
N LYS A 64 -0.59 10.47 -6.52
CA LYS A 64 0.14 11.12 -5.41
C LYS A 64 1.02 10.13 -4.66
N VAL A 65 0.52 8.93 -4.40
CA VAL A 65 1.29 7.87 -3.73
C VAL A 65 2.48 7.47 -4.57
N ILE A 66 2.29 7.23 -5.86
CA ILE A 66 3.38 6.89 -6.79
C ILE A 66 4.42 8.02 -6.83
N SER A 67 3.97 9.29 -6.90
CA SER A 67 4.89 10.43 -6.89
C SER A 67 5.72 10.51 -5.63
N ALA A 68 5.12 10.22 -4.46
CA ALA A 68 5.84 10.18 -3.19
C ALA A 68 6.90 9.06 -3.20
N LEU A 69 6.56 7.89 -3.72
CA LEU A 69 7.49 6.77 -3.85
C LEU A 69 8.63 7.10 -4.83
N GLU A 70 8.32 7.79 -5.92
CA GLU A 70 9.32 8.21 -6.90
C GLU A 70 10.32 9.20 -6.28
N LYS A 71 9.85 10.16 -5.49
CA LYS A 71 10.70 11.10 -4.78
C LYS A 71 11.67 10.41 -3.83
N ARG A 72 11.23 9.32 -3.23
CA ARG A 72 12.06 8.50 -2.33
C ARG A 72 12.91 7.48 -3.09
N ARG A 73 12.84 7.48 -4.42
CA ARG A 73 13.59 6.59 -5.31
C ARG A 73 13.28 5.10 -5.09
N LEU A 74 12.04 4.81 -4.68
CA LEU A 74 11.56 3.43 -4.53
C LEU A 74 10.94 2.90 -5.81
N VAL A 75 10.44 3.80 -6.67
CA VAL A 75 9.88 3.43 -7.97
C VAL A 75 10.44 4.35 -9.05
N GLY A 76 10.41 3.87 -10.29
CA GLY A 76 10.74 4.64 -11.48
C GLY A 76 9.59 4.59 -12.48
N ARG A 77 9.53 5.61 -13.33
CA ARG A 77 8.55 5.71 -14.42
C ARG A 77 9.25 5.51 -15.76
N SER A 78 8.56 4.86 -16.68
CA SER A 78 9.01 4.74 -18.06
C SER A 78 7.82 4.83 -18.98
N ILE A 79 8.06 5.28 -20.23
CA ILE A 79 7.03 5.33 -21.25
C ILE A 79 6.92 3.95 -21.86
N ASP A 80 5.67 3.47 -22.05
CA ASP A 80 5.44 2.17 -22.67
C ASP A 80 5.97 2.14 -24.11
N LYS A 81 6.58 1.02 -24.51
CA LYS A 81 7.17 0.86 -25.84
C LYS A 81 6.13 0.84 -26.96
N HIS A 82 4.94 0.36 -26.64
CA HIS A 82 3.86 0.17 -27.64
C HIS A 82 2.81 1.27 -27.60
N ASP A 83 2.63 1.93 -26.45
CA ASP A 83 1.69 3.03 -26.30
C ASP A 83 2.36 4.18 -25.55
N LYS A 84 2.79 5.21 -26.28
CA LYS A 84 3.49 6.36 -25.72
C LYS A 84 2.66 7.19 -24.74
N ARG A 85 1.34 6.96 -24.68
CA ARG A 85 0.46 7.63 -23.72
C ARG A 85 0.41 6.91 -22.37
N GLN A 86 0.92 5.66 -22.32
CA GLN A 86 0.93 4.86 -21.12
C GLN A 86 2.24 5.05 -20.37
N ILE A 87 2.12 5.29 -19.06
CA ILE A 87 3.26 5.35 -18.15
C ILE A 87 3.31 4.04 -17.38
N ASN A 88 4.46 3.38 -17.41
CA ASN A 88 4.73 2.17 -16.65
C ASN A 88 5.54 2.50 -15.40
N ILE A 89 5.23 1.81 -14.32
CA ILE A 89 5.87 1.96 -13.02
C ILE A 89 6.58 0.65 -12.70
N SER A 90 7.80 0.75 -12.21
CA SER A 90 8.57 -0.40 -11.75
C SER A 90 9.33 -0.06 -10.48
N LEU A 91 9.63 -1.08 -9.68
CA LEU A 91 10.44 -0.89 -8.48
C LEU A 91 11.90 -0.67 -8.86
N THR A 92 12.55 0.24 -8.15
CA THR A 92 14.01 0.36 -8.19
C THR A 92 14.62 -0.78 -7.35
N PRO A 93 15.95 -1.00 -7.41
CA PRO A 93 16.58 -1.97 -6.50
C PRO A 93 16.28 -1.69 -5.02
N VAL A 94 16.25 -0.41 -4.61
CA VAL A 94 15.89 -0.01 -3.25
C VAL A 94 14.41 -0.34 -2.97
N GLY A 95 13.54 -0.10 -3.94
CA GLY A 95 12.13 -0.45 -3.83
C GLY A 95 11.91 -1.95 -3.65
N ARG A 96 12.69 -2.77 -4.36
CA ARG A 96 12.64 -4.23 -4.22
C ARG A 96 13.09 -4.68 -2.84
N GLU A 97 14.12 -4.05 -2.28
CA GLU A 97 14.57 -4.33 -0.92
C GLU A 97 13.48 -4.00 0.10
N ARG A 98 12.78 -2.88 -0.08
CA ARG A 98 11.66 -2.51 0.78
C ARG A 98 10.50 -3.48 0.68
N LEU A 99 10.18 -3.92 -0.54
CA LEU A 99 9.13 -4.93 -0.72
C LEU A 99 9.51 -6.24 -0.06
N ALA A 100 10.76 -6.68 -0.18
CA ALA A 100 11.24 -7.89 0.49
C ALA A 100 11.12 -7.76 2.01
N ALA A 101 11.53 -6.62 2.57
CA ALA A 101 11.40 -6.35 4.00
C ALA A 101 9.93 -6.34 4.45
N LEU A 102 9.05 -5.80 3.62
CA LEU A 102 7.62 -5.78 3.89
C LEU A 102 7.03 -7.20 3.95
N LYS A 103 7.46 -8.09 3.06
CA LYS A 103 7.03 -9.49 3.05
C LYS A 103 7.50 -10.26 4.27
N GLU A 104 8.64 -9.88 4.84
CA GLU A 104 9.19 -10.51 6.05
C GLU A 104 8.68 -9.87 7.34
N TYR A 105 8.02 -8.73 7.25
CA TYR A 105 7.51 -8.01 8.41
C TYR A 105 6.41 -8.78 9.11
N LYS A 106 6.59 -9.02 10.41
CA LYS A 106 5.59 -9.72 11.22
C LYS A 106 4.66 -8.71 11.87
N ILE A 107 3.40 -8.78 11.48
CA ILE A 107 2.35 -7.90 11.98
C ILE A 107 1.88 -8.38 13.34
N VAL A 108 1.80 -7.46 14.32
CA VAL A 108 1.12 -7.72 15.59
C VAL A 108 -0.33 -7.26 15.44
N VAL A 109 -1.24 -8.20 15.27
CA VAL A 109 -2.63 -7.89 14.97
C VAL A 109 -3.39 -7.50 16.23
N PRO A 110 -4.01 -6.30 16.29
CA PRO A 110 -4.88 -5.94 17.40
C PRO A 110 -6.04 -6.94 17.56
N GLU A 111 -6.41 -7.19 18.81
CA GLU A 111 -7.42 -8.20 19.13
C GLU A 111 -8.74 -8.02 18.38
N ILE A 112 -9.19 -6.76 18.23
CA ILE A 112 -10.44 -6.47 17.53
C ILE A 112 -10.43 -6.90 16.05
N LEU A 113 -9.25 -6.99 15.43
CA LEU A 113 -9.09 -7.39 14.03
C LEU A 113 -8.76 -8.88 13.87
N ALA A 114 -8.48 -9.59 14.95
CA ALA A 114 -8.10 -11.00 14.88
C ALA A 114 -9.08 -11.85 14.06
N PRO A 115 -10.42 -11.74 14.24
CA PRO A 115 -11.35 -12.55 13.45
C PRO A 115 -11.25 -12.32 11.94
N VAL A 116 -10.90 -11.11 11.51
CA VAL A 116 -10.72 -10.81 10.09
C VAL A 116 -9.42 -11.41 9.58
N PHE A 117 -8.33 -11.21 10.32
CA PHE A 117 -7.00 -11.69 9.92
C PHE A 117 -6.88 -13.21 9.94
N ASP A 118 -7.58 -13.88 10.85
CA ASP A 118 -7.57 -15.33 10.96
C ASP A 118 -8.17 -16.03 9.74
N ASN A 119 -8.90 -15.31 8.89
CA ASN A 119 -9.48 -15.85 7.67
C ASN A 119 -8.53 -15.79 6.46
N TYR A 120 -7.32 -15.27 6.64
CA TYR A 120 -6.36 -15.11 5.54
C TYR A 120 -5.00 -15.77 5.80
#